data_a91c6979c5aa58e8a4af1f13944e8e82
#
_entry.id   a91c6979c5aa58e8a4af1f13944e8e82
#
_cell.length_a   1.000
_cell.length_b   1.000
_cell.length_c   1.000
_cell.angle_alpha   90.00
_cell.angle_beta   90.00
_cell.angle_gamma   90.00
#
_symmetry.space_group_name_H-M   'P 1'
#
loop_
_entity.id
_entity.type
_entity.pdbx_description
1 polymer ?
#
loop_
_entity_poly.entity_id
_entity_poly.type
_entity_poly.pdbx_seq_one_letter_code
_entity_poly.pdbx_strand_id
1 'polypeptide(L)'
;MRHALITPSQLPELLQIAESWPETCSLQWSWGDRLEIYAVDCSSEEPTPQTLKQLDPILGTNQQAAIQSCTDQLELPTFGRFASETAPSMPVHSEVLARLGPALGQEAGPLVQLLSSRMQQRPHGECRISAQQLGGATTRINRAATSFIHRDSIWKPWITAAWNPGDQAGRQQSLAWMDQVNADFRTSCPGVHLAQLHDHLPGHQGELIEAFEEWLPELRQLKSELDPKGRLPPL
;
A
#
# COMPACT_ATOMS: atom_id res chain seq x y z
N MET A 1 14.39 -11.81 4.75
CA MET A 1 13.68 -11.04 3.71
C MET A 1 13.94 -11.65 2.33
N ARG A 2 12.96 -11.62 1.45
CA ARG A 2 13.08 -12.04 0.06
C ARG A 2 12.57 -10.94 -0.88
N HIS A 3 13.36 -10.60 -1.89
CA HIS A 3 12.98 -9.65 -2.95
C HIS A 3 12.99 -10.38 -4.29
N ALA A 4 12.00 -10.13 -5.13
CA ALA A 4 11.93 -10.70 -6.47
C ALA A 4 11.18 -9.77 -7.45
N LEU A 5 11.57 -9.85 -8.72
CA LEU A 5 10.78 -9.34 -9.83
C LEU A 5 9.77 -10.41 -10.24
N ILE A 6 8.54 -10.00 -10.49
CA ILE A 6 7.47 -10.92 -10.89
C ILE A 6 6.70 -10.37 -12.10
N THR A 7 5.91 -11.24 -12.70
CA THR A 7 4.93 -10.86 -13.73
C THR A 7 3.56 -10.56 -13.08
N PRO A 8 2.71 -9.77 -13.71
CA PRO A 8 1.35 -9.55 -13.20
C PRO A 8 0.55 -10.84 -12.98
N SER A 9 0.77 -11.86 -13.80
CA SER A 9 0.07 -13.16 -13.68
C SER A 9 0.44 -13.94 -12.40
N GLN A 10 1.59 -13.67 -11.80
CA GLN A 10 2.03 -14.31 -10.56
C GLN A 10 1.48 -13.62 -9.30
N LEU A 11 1.12 -12.35 -9.40
CA LEU A 11 0.72 -11.56 -8.23
C LEU A 11 -0.52 -12.12 -7.51
N PRO A 12 -1.60 -12.58 -8.18
CA PRO A 12 -2.78 -13.09 -7.49
C PRO A 12 -2.47 -14.26 -6.56
N GLU A 13 -1.68 -15.23 -7.01
CA GLU A 13 -1.31 -16.39 -6.21
C GLU A 13 -0.42 -16.00 -5.03
N LEU A 14 0.51 -15.05 -5.24
CA LEU A 14 1.36 -14.51 -4.16
C LEU A 14 0.54 -13.81 -3.08
N LEU A 15 -0.49 -13.04 -3.45
CA LEU A 15 -1.39 -12.38 -2.51
C LEU A 15 -2.15 -13.41 -1.66
N GLN A 16 -2.72 -14.44 -2.29
CA GLN A 16 -3.46 -15.51 -1.60
C GLN A 16 -2.57 -16.30 -0.63
N ILE A 17 -1.34 -16.61 -1.04
CA ILE A 17 -0.36 -17.28 -0.16
C ILE A 17 -0.03 -16.39 1.03
N ALA A 18 0.26 -15.12 0.80
CA ALA A 18 0.60 -14.17 1.85
C ALA A 18 -0.53 -13.99 2.88
N GLU A 19 -1.79 -14.02 2.44
CA GLU A 19 -2.97 -13.95 3.32
C GLU A 19 -3.08 -15.14 4.30
N SER A 20 -2.41 -16.26 4.00
CA SER A 20 -2.35 -17.44 4.87
C SER A 20 -1.14 -17.46 5.82
N TRP A 21 -0.24 -16.48 5.72
CA TRP A 21 0.97 -16.47 6.50
C TRP A 21 0.72 -16.15 7.99
N PRO A 22 1.63 -16.61 8.88
CA PRO A 22 1.61 -16.19 10.26
C PRO A 22 1.91 -14.68 10.38
N GLU A 23 1.49 -14.08 11.50
CA GLU A 23 1.65 -12.62 11.75
C GLU A 23 3.11 -12.15 11.77
N THR A 24 4.08 -13.04 11.88
CA THR A 24 5.50 -12.72 11.76
C THR A 24 5.95 -12.47 10.34
N CYS A 25 5.12 -12.79 9.36
CA CYS A 25 5.41 -12.65 7.94
C CYS A 25 4.53 -11.59 7.30
N SER A 26 5.10 -10.87 6.34
CA SER A 26 4.36 -9.89 5.54
C SER A 26 4.89 -9.82 4.11
N LEU A 27 3.98 -9.50 3.20
CA LEU A 27 4.26 -9.22 1.79
C LEU A 27 4.02 -7.76 1.49
N GLN A 28 4.94 -7.16 0.76
CA GLN A 28 4.76 -5.88 0.09
C GLN A 28 5.05 -6.07 -1.40
N TRP A 29 4.32 -5.38 -2.25
CA TRP A 29 4.60 -5.30 -3.67
C TRP A 29 4.56 -3.86 -4.17
N SER A 30 5.28 -3.60 -5.26
CA SER A 30 5.32 -2.30 -5.92
C SER A 30 5.35 -2.49 -7.43
N TRP A 31 4.47 -1.81 -8.12
CA TRP A 31 4.29 -1.87 -9.57
C TRP A 31 4.54 -0.51 -10.20
N GLY A 32 5.72 -0.33 -10.72
CA GLY A 32 6.15 0.79 -11.57
C GLY A 32 6.47 0.30 -12.98
N ASP A 33 7.70 0.55 -13.46
CA ASP A 33 8.23 -0.06 -14.70
C ASP A 33 8.34 -1.56 -14.58
N ARG A 34 8.61 -2.04 -13.37
CA ARG A 34 8.67 -3.44 -12.98
C ARG A 34 7.71 -3.69 -11.85
N LEU A 35 7.28 -4.93 -11.73
CA LEU A 35 6.51 -5.40 -10.60
C LEU A 35 7.44 -6.17 -9.67
N GLU A 36 7.54 -5.70 -8.44
CA GLU A 36 8.47 -6.20 -7.43
C GLU A 36 7.70 -6.65 -6.19
N ILE A 37 8.21 -7.67 -5.53
CA ILE A 37 7.73 -8.10 -4.21
C ILE A 37 8.84 -8.06 -3.18
N TYR A 38 8.46 -7.80 -1.94
CA TYR A 38 9.28 -7.86 -0.75
C TYR A 38 8.54 -8.70 0.29
N ALA A 39 9.07 -9.86 0.62
CA ALA A 39 8.53 -10.73 1.66
C ALA A 39 9.46 -10.73 2.85
N VAL A 40 8.91 -10.44 4.02
CA VAL A 40 9.66 -10.33 5.29
C VAL A 40 9.12 -11.37 6.25
N ASP A 41 10.03 -12.05 6.94
CA ASP A 41 9.73 -12.89 8.09
C ASP A 41 10.54 -12.38 9.29
N CYS A 42 9.85 -12.05 10.37
CA CYS A 42 10.41 -11.57 11.62
C CYS A 42 10.40 -12.68 12.71
N SER A 43 10.20 -13.94 12.34
CA SER A 43 10.35 -15.05 13.28
C SER A 43 11.82 -15.22 13.69
N SER A 44 12.03 -15.77 14.89
CA SER A 44 13.38 -16.09 15.40
C SER A 44 13.94 -17.41 14.87
N GLU A 45 13.26 -18.04 13.90
CA GLU A 45 13.64 -19.33 13.35
C GLU A 45 14.72 -19.19 12.27
N GLU A 46 15.60 -20.20 12.24
CA GLU A 46 16.83 -20.30 11.44
C GLU A 46 16.71 -20.13 9.93
N PRO A 47 17.81 -19.89 9.21
CA PRO A 47 18.14 -18.80 8.27
C PRO A 47 17.28 -18.72 7.01
N THR A 48 16.37 -19.65 6.77
CA THR A 48 15.37 -19.52 5.70
C THR A 48 14.02 -20.01 6.19
N PRO A 49 13.18 -19.12 6.67
CA PRO A 49 11.85 -19.48 7.14
C PRO A 49 11.09 -20.32 6.14
N GLN A 50 10.48 -21.41 6.57
CA GLN A 50 9.69 -22.32 5.73
C GLN A 50 8.56 -21.57 5.02
N THR A 51 8.03 -20.53 5.66
CA THR A 51 7.00 -19.65 5.09
C THR A 51 7.46 -18.97 3.80
N LEU A 52 8.67 -18.42 3.76
CA LEU A 52 9.18 -17.77 2.55
C LEU A 52 9.52 -18.76 1.43
N LYS A 53 9.74 -20.05 1.73
CA LYS A 53 9.92 -21.09 0.73
C LYS A 53 8.65 -21.41 -0.07
N GLN A 54 7.47 -21.06 0.48
CA GLN A 54 6.20 -21.20 -0.25
C GLN A 54 6.17 -20.35 -1.53
N LEU A 55 7.06 -19.35 -1.66
CA LEU A 55 7.21 -18.54 -2.86
C LEU A 55 8.00 -19.23 -3.98
N ASP A 56 8.78 -20.28 -3.66
CA ASP A 56 9.68 -20.95 -4.64
C ASP A 56 8.95 -21.50 -5.87
N PRO A 57 7.80 -22.15 -5.76
CA PRO A 57 7.09 -22.69 -6.93
C PRO A 57 6.64 -21.59 -7.90
N ILE A 58 6.27 -20.41 -7.37
CA ILE A 58 5.77 -19.29 -8.16
C ILE A 58 6.92 -18.52 -8.79
N LEU A 59 7.99 -18.27 -8.02
CA LEU A 59 9.11 -17.45 -8.46
C LEU A 59 10.07 -18.21 -9.40
N GLY A 60 10.01 -19.54 -9.41
CA GLY A 60 10.92 -20.39 -10.18
C GLY A 60 12.35 -20.39 -9.63
N THR A 61 13.13 -21.44 -9.97
CA THR A 61 14.51 -21.65 -9.48
C THR A 61 15.54 -20.70 -10.12
N ASN A 62 15.20 -20.04 -11.22
CA ASN A 62 16.12 -19.20 -12.00
C ASN A 62 16.12 -17.72 -11.60
N GLN A 63 15.21 -17.27 -10.78
CA GLN A 63 15.30 -15.93 -10.20
C GLN A 63 16.12 -16.04 -8.93
N GLN A 64 17.35 -15.53 -8.96
CA GLN A 64 18.13 -15.25 -7.75
C GLN A 64 17.36 -14.19 -6.92
N ALA A 65 16.33 -14.66 -6.24
CA ALA A 65 15.70 -13.86 -5.21
C ALA A 65 16.79 -13.63 -4.16
N ALA A 66 17.26 -12.40 -4.04
CA ALA A 66 18.23 -12.04 -3.03
C ALA A 66 17.61 -12.35 -1.66
N ILE A 67 18.06 -13.44 -1.04
CA ILE A 67 17.72 -13.74 0.35
C ILE A 67 18.71 -12.94 1.18
N GLN A 68 18.23 -11.93 1.88
CA GLN A 68 19.03 -11.22 2.85
C GLN A 68 18.54 -11.60 4.25
N SER A 69 19.37 -12.30 5.02
CA SER A 69 19.11 -12.49 6.44
C SER A 69 19.76 -11.34 7.20
N CYS A 70 18.98 -10.61 7.99
CA CYS A 70 19.49 -9.70 9.00
C CYS A 70 19.43 -10.39 10.34
N THR A 71 20.59 -10.67 10.93
CA THR A 71 20.71 -11.24 12.27
C THR A 71 20.86 -10.15 13.35
N ASP A 72 21.11 -8.90 12.95
CA ASP A 72 21.26 -7.76 13.85
C ASP A 72 20.15 -6.73 13.59
N GLN A 73 19.45 -6.32 14.64
CA GLN A 73 18.40 -5.28 14.60
C GLN A 73 18.90 -3.92 14.11
N LEU A 74 20.21 -3.69 14.13
CA LEU A 74 20.86 -2.48 13.65
C LEU A 74 21.10 -2.47 12.13
N GLU A 75 20.91 -3.59 11.43
CA GLU A 75 21.08 -3.69 9.96
C GLU A 75 19.80 -3.47 9.15
N LEU A 76 18.69 -3.12 9.79
CA LEU A 76 17.43 -2.74 9.11
C LEU A 76 17.54 -1.69 8.00
N PRO A 77 18.55 -0.79 7.95
CA PRO A 77 18.68 0.23 6.90
C PRO A 77 18.92 -0.27 5.49
N THR A 78 19.20 -1.55 5.26
CA THR A 78 19.40 -2.06 3.89
C THR A 78 18.13 -2.08 3.03
N PHE A 79 16.96 -1.94 3.63
CA PHE A 79 15.70 -1.66 2.91
C PHE A 79 15.80 -0.43 2.00
N GLY A 80 16.54 0.59 2.40
CA GLY A 80 16.74 1.80 1.61
C GLY A 80 17.55 1.60 0.32
N ARG A 81 18.33 0.53 0.20
CA ARG A 81 19.10 0.25 -1.03
C ARG A 81 18.22 -0.20 -2.19
N PHE A 82 17.17 -0.99 -1.91
CA PHE A 82 16.22 -1.42 -2.95
C PHE A 82 15.33 -0.27 -3.42
N ALA A 83 14.99 0.67 -2.54
CA ALA A 83 14.24 1.86 -2.89
C ALA A 83 15.07 2.89 -3.67
N SER A 84 16.40 2.95 -3.46
CA SER A 84 17.26 3.95 -4.10
C SER A 84 17.59 3.66 -5.56
N GLU A 85 17.56 2.40 -5.99
CA GLU A 85 17.74 2.03 -7.40
C GLU A 85 16.58 2.49 -8.30
N THR A 86 15.43 2.81 -7.70
CA THR A 86 14.24 3.31 -8.38
C THR A 86 13.98 4.81 -8.16
N ALA A 87 14.93 5.53 -7.54
CA ALA A 87 14.77 6.97 -7.37
C ALA A 87 14.71 7.66 -8.75
N PRO A 88 13.75 8.56 -8.97
CA PRO A 88 13.65 9.26 -10.24
C PRO A 88 14.94 10.07 -10.51
N SER A 89 15.42 10.02 -11.74
CA SER A 89 16.60 10.77 -12.17
C SER A 89 16.40 12.28 -12.14
N MET A 90 15.15 12.73 -12.16
CA MET A 90 14.73 14.14 -12.08
C MET A 90 13.66 14.28 -11.01
N PRO A 91 13.62 15.43 -10.30
CA PRO A 91 12.53 15.71 -9.36
C PRO A 91 11.17 15.67 -10.04
N VAL A 92 10.22 14.98 -9.43
CA VAL A 92 8.82 14.95 -9.86
C VAL A 92 7.93 15.45 -8.74
N HIS A 93 6.80 16.04 -9.09
CA HIS A 93 5.71 16.22 -8.15
C HIS A 93 4.91 14.93 -8.07
N SER A 94 4.39 14.62 -6.90
CA SER A 94 3.54 13.44 -6.73
C SER A 94 2.39 13.71 -5.77
N GLU A 95 1.31 12.98 -5.98
CA GLU A 95 0.18 12.85 -5.08
C GLU A 95 0.01 11.37 -4.73
N VAL A 96 -0.35 11.06 -3.50
CA VAL A 96 -0.48 9.67 -3.05
C VAL A 96 -1.83 9.48 -2.37
N LEU A 97 -2.60 8.50 -2.82
CA LEU A 97 -3.85 8.10 -2.22
C LEU A 97 -3.73 6.64 -1.75
N ALA A 98 -4.22 6.34 -0.56
CA ALA A 98 -4.20 4.97 -0.07
C ALA A 98 -5.54 4.51 0.49
N ARG A 99 -5.78 3.22 0.31
CA ARG A 99 -6.96 2.54 0.81
C ARG A 99 -6.59 1.45 1.81
N LEU A 100 -7.62 0.92 2.45
CA LEU A 100 -7.52 -0.18 3.40
C LEU A 100 -8.60 -1.20 3.07
N GLY A 101 -8.26 -2.48 3.11
CA GLY A 101 -9.22 -3.53 2.80
C GLY A 101 -8.89 -4.88 3.41
N PRO A 102 -9.89 -5.78 3.44
CA PRO A 102 -9.73 -7.14 3.92
C PRO A 102 -8.83 -7.99 2.99
N ALA A 103 -8.72 -9.26 3.29
CA ALA A 103 -8.12 -10.24 2.39
C ALA A 103 -8.86 -10.26 1.04
N LEU A 104 -8.10 -10.34 -0.05
CA LEU A 104 -8.64 -10.32 -1.41
C LEU A 104 -9.16 -11.70 -1.86
N GLY A 105 -8.53 -12.77 -1.39
CA GLY A 105 -8.93 -14.14 -1.73
C GLY A 105 -9.07 -14.34 -3.25
N GLN A 106 -10.26 -14.77 -3.69
CA GLN A 106 -10.57 -15.01 -5.10
C GLN A 106 -10.65 -13.72 -5.95
N GLU A 107 -10.86 -12.57 -5.31
CA GLU A 107 -10.93 -11.27 -5.99
C GLU A 107 -9.55 -10.76 -6.44
N ALA A 108 -8.46 -11.34 -5.94
CA ALA A 108 -7.09 -10.94 -6.31
C ALA A 108 -6.85 -11.03 -7.84
N GLY A 109 -7.34 -12.08 -8.49
CA GLY A 109 -7.19 -12.27 -9.94
C GLY A 109 -7.87 -11.18 -10.76
N PRO A 110 -9.19 -10.99 -10.63
CA PRO A 110 -9.92 -9.90 -11.31
C PRO A 110 -9.33 -8.52 -11.04
N LEU A 111 -8.97 -8.21 -9.79
CA LEU A 111 -8.36 -6.94 -9.43
C LEU A 111 -7.03 -6.73 -10.14
N VAL A 112 -6.10 -7.69 -10.10
CA VAL A 112 -4.80 -7.57 -10.77
C VAL A 112 -4.94 -7.40 -12.28
N GLN A 113 -5.95 -8.01 -12.90
CA GLN A 113 -6.24 -7.81 -14.32
C GLN A 113 -6.66 -6.36 -14.61
N LEU A 114 -7.53 -5.76 -13.79
CA LEU A 114 -7.88 -4.34 -13.89
C LEU A 114 -6.64 -3.45 -13.72
N LEU A 115 -5.86 -3.68 -12.66
CA LEU A 115 -4.64 -2.91 -12.39
C LEU A 115 -3.62 -3.04 -13.52
N SER A 116 -3.52 -4.19 -14.17
CA SER A 116 -2.65 -4.38 -15.34
C SER A 116 -3.03 -3.43 -16.48
N SER A 117 -4.32 -3.30 -16.75
CA SER A 117 -4.82 -2.35 -17.75
C SER A 117 -4.52 -0.90 -17.37
N ARG A 118 -4.68 -0.54 -16.09
CA ARG A 118 -4.34 0.80 -15.58
C ARG A 118 -2.85 1.11 -15.69
N MET A 119 -1.99 0.15 -15.38
CA MET A 119 -0.54 0.32 -15.47
C MET A 119 -0.07 0.53 -16.92
N GLN A 120 -0.72 -0.10 -17.90
CA GLN A 120 -0.44 0.15 -19.31
C GLN A 120 -0.85 1.56 -19.76
N GLN A 121 -1.81 2.19 -19.08
CA GLN A 121 -2.35 3.52 -19.39
C GLN A 121 -1.78 4.61 -18.50
N ARG A 122 -0.82 4.31 -17.63
CA ARG A 122 -0.26 5.30 -16.70
C ARG A 122 0.36 6.47 -17.48
N PRO A 123 0.09 7.71 -17.09
CA PRO A 123 0.51 8.89 -17.88
C PRO A 123 1.97 9.28 -17.68
N HIS A 124 2.61 8.83 -16.59
CA HIS A 124 4.01 9.16 -16.27
C HIS A 124 4.75 7.91 -15.75
N GLY A 125 6.04 7.78 -16.06
CA GLY A 125 6.87 6.64 -15.64
C GLY A 125 6.94 6.43 -14.13
N GLU A 126 6.84 7.51 -13.37
CA GLU A 126 6.84 7.47 -11.90
C GLU A 126 5.45 7.24 -11.26
N CYS A 127 4.39 7.12 -12.07
CA CYS A 127 3.11 6.64 -11.57
C CYS A 127 3.22 5.17 -11.15
N ARG A 128 2.74 4.85 -9.95
CA ARG A 128 2.91 3.53 -9.32
C ARG A 128 1.67 3.07 -8.59
N ILE A 129 1.51 1.77 -8.49
CA ILE A 129 0.57 1.13 -7.58
C ILE A 129 1.38 0.21 -6.67
N SER A 130 1.15 0.29 -5.38
CA SER A 130 1.84 -0.56 -4.42
C SER A 130 0.86 -1.04 -3.36
N ALA A 131 1.18 -2.11 -2.64
CA ALA A 131 0.44 -2.48 -1.44
C ALA A 131 1.34 -3.13 -0.41
N GLN A 132 0.95 -2.97 0.84
CA GLN A 132 1.57 -3.57 2.01
C GLN A 132 0.54 -4.44 2.72
N GLN A 133 0.95 -5.64 3.12
CA GLN A 133 0.16 -6.47 3.98
C GLN A 133 0.19 -5.92 5.41
N LEU A 134 -0.98 -5.86 6.01
CA LEU A 134 -1.23 -5.50 7.39
C LEU A 134 -1.69 -6.74 8.18
N GLY A 135 -2.38 -6.55 9.28
CA GLY A 135 -2.94 -7.62 10.10
C GLY A 135 -2.23 -7.76 11.45
N GLY A 136 -2.13 -8.97 11.96
CA GLY A 136 -1.48 -9.29 13.22
C GLY A 136 -2.08 -8.51 14.41
N ALA A 137 -1.25 -7.82 15.19
CA ALA A 137 -1.69 -7.08 16.37
C ALA A 137 -2.77 -6.02 16.09
N THR A 138 -2.83 -5.47 14.89
CA THR A 138 -3.80 -4.45 14.52
C THR A 138 -5.23 -4.98 14.53
N THR A 139 -5.41 -6.23 14.11
CA THR A 139 -6.74 -6.86 14.01
C THR A 139 -7.29 -7.35 15.36
N ARG A 140 -6.44 -7.44 16.38
CA ARG A 140 -6.85 -7.87 17.74
C ARG A 140 -7.49 -6.75 18.56
N ILE A 141 -7.37 -5.50 18.11
CA ILE A 141 -7.95 -4.35 18.81
C ILE A 141 -9.40 -4.17 18.32
N ASN A 142 -10.32 -4.01 19.28
CA ASN A 142 -11.72 -3.75 18.94
C ASN A 142 -11.83 -2.49 18.08
N ARG A 143 -12.64 -2.54 17.01
CA ARG A 143 -12.90 -1.43 16.10
C ARG A 143 -13.34 -0.15 16.84
N ALA A 144 -14.17 -0.29 17.86
CA ALA A 144 -14.69 0.82 18.66
C ALA A 144 -13.72 1.34 19.74
N ALA A 145 -12.50 0.78 19.87
CA ALA A 145 -11.55 1.19 20.90
C ALA A 145 -10.81 2.50 20.56
N THR A 146 -10.75 2.86 19.29
CA THR A 146 -10.05 4.06 18.79
C THR A 146 -10.69 4.55 17.51
N SER A 147 -10.39 5.79 17.10
CA SER A 147 -10.84 6.35 15.83
C SER A 147 -10.28 5.68 14.57
N PHE A 148 -9.30 4.78 14.69
CA PHE A 148 -8.87 3.93 13.58
C PHE A 148 -9.80 2.72 13.47
N ILE A 149 -10.80 2.81 12.60
CA ILE A 149 -11.88 1.82 12.48
C ILE A 149 -11.57 0.64 11.55
N HIS A 150 -10.57 0.76 10.68
CA HIS A 150 -10.22 -0.25 9.67
C HIS A 150 -9.31 -1.35 10.23
N ARG A 151 -9.69 -1.92 11.39
CA ARG A 151 -8.90 -2.89 12.16
C ARG A 151 -8.76 -4.25 11.50
N ASP A 152 -9.72 -4.64 10.70
CA ASP A 152 -9.79 -5.90 9.95
C ASP A 152 -9.07 -5.86 8.60
N SER A 153 -8.40 -4.74 8.30
CA SER A 153 -7.66 -4.59 7.05
C SER A 153 -6.43 -5.50 7.01
N ILE A 154 -6.33 -6.24 5.90
CA ILE A 154 -5.19 -7.11 5.57
C ILE A 154 -4.31 -6.43 4.53
N TRP A 155 -4.89 -5.64 3.63
CA TRP A 155 -4.15 -4.91 2.61
C TRP A 155 -4.29 -3.41 2.75
N LYS A 156 -3.16 -2.74 2.54
CA LYS A 156 -3.07 -1.29 2.36
C LYS A 156 -2.48 -1.01 0.99
N PRO A 157 -3.29 -0.93 -0.07
CA PRO A 157 -2.82 -0.40 -1.35
C PRO A 157 -2.65 1.11 -1.28
N TRP A 158 -1.66 1.63 -2.04
CA TRP A 158 -1.54 3.06 -2.31
C TRP A 158 -1.18 3.29 -3.77
N ILE A 159 -1.62 4.43 -4.28
CA ILE A 159 -1.50 4.85 -5.66
C ILE A 159 -0.69 6.14 -5.66
N THR A 160 0.38 6.18 -6.41
CA THR A 160 1.20 7.37 -6.59
C THR A 160 0.95 7.91 -7.99
N ALA A 161 0.32 9.08 -8.10
CA ALA A 161 0.28 9.89 -9.31
C ALA A 161 1.54 10.77 -9.34
N ALA A 162 2.20 10.88 -10.49
CA ALA A 162 3.41 11.68 -10.64
C ALA A 162 3.38 12.49 -11.94
N TRP A 163 4.02 13.67 -11.93
CA TRP A 163 4.14 14.55 -13.10
C TRP A 163 5.38 15.44 -13.00
N ASN A 164 5.85 15.95 -14.13
CA ASN A 164 6.99 16.85 -14.14
C ASN A 164 6.65 18.23 -13.54
N PRO A 165 7.59 18.91 -12.86
CA PRO A 165 7.39 20.27 -12.38
C PRO A 165 6.93 21.21 -13.52
N GLY A 166 5.86 21.97 -13.26
CA GLY A 166 5.29 22.91 -14.22
C GLY A 166 4.35 22.32 -15.29
N ASP A 167 4.26 20.98 -15.41
CA ASP A 167 3.38 20.30 -16.34
C ASP A 167 1.95 20.18 -15.77
N GLN A 168 1.12 21.18 -16.02
CA GLN A 168 -0.28 21.20 -15.57
C GLN A 168 -1.14 20.14 -16.30
N ALA A 169 -0.87 19.85 -17.56
CA ALA A 169 -1.60 18.83 -18.31
C ALA A 169 -1.25 17.42 -17.79
N GLY A 170 0.04 17.14 -17.58
CA GLY A 170 0.49 15.90 -16.96
C GLY A 170 -0.06 15.71 -15.55
N ARG A 171 -0.14 16.79 -14.76
CA ARG A 171 -0.79 16.76 -13.44
C ARG A 171 -2.23 16.30 -13.53
N GLN A 172 -3.03 16.91 -14.41
CA GLN A 172 -4.43 16.56 -14.59
C GLN A 172 -4.61 15.11 -15.04
N GLN A 173 -3.79 14.63 -15.98
CA GLN A 173 -3.82 13.25 -16.46
C GLN A 173 -3.45 12.25 -15.35
N SER A 174 -2.43 12.56 -14.56
CA SER A 174 -1.96 11.68 -13.47
C SER A 174 -2.97 11.59 -12.33
N LEU A 175 -3.60 12.70 -11.96
CA LEU A 175 -4.68 12.69 -10.97
C LEU A 175 -5.92 11.94 -11.48
N ALA A 176 -6.32 12.14 -12.74
CA ALA A 176 -7.44 11.39 -13.32
C ALA A 176 -7.17 9.87 -13.39
N TRP A 177 -5.93 9.47 -13.67
CA TRP A 177 -5.50 8.07 -13.61
C TRP A 177 -5.56 7.54 -12.17
N MET A 178 -5.09 8.29 -11.19
CA MET A 178 -5.15 7.93 -9.77
C MET A 178 -6.59 7.72 -9.31
N ASP A 179 -7.52 8.60 -9.71
CA ASP A 179 -8.94 8.48 -9.39
C ASP A 179 -9.57 7.22 -9.98
N GLN A 180 -9.18 6.83 -11.20
CA GLN A 180 -9.65 5.60 -11.83
C GLN A 180 -9.13 4.35 -11.08
N VAL A 181 -7.84 4.32 -10.75
CA VAL A 181 -7.26 3.22 -9.96
C VAL A 181 -7.88 3.14 -8.56
N ASN A 182 -8.14 4.31 -7.94
CA ASN A 182 -8.83 4.38 -6.65
C ASN A 182 -10.25 3.80 -6.74
N ALA A 183 -10.97 4.10 -7.80
CA ALA A 183 -12.30 3.53 -8.04
C ALA A 183 -12.25 1.99 -8.20
N ASP A 184 -11.24 1.47 -8.88
CA ASP A 184 -11.04 0.02 -9.05
C ASP A 184 -10.76 -0.68 -7.71
N PHE A 185 -10.01 -0.03 -6.80
CA PHE A 185 -9.76 -0.57 -5.45
C PHE A 185 -10.96 -0.46 -4.52
N ARG A 186 -11.85 0.51 -4.72
CA ARG A 186 -12.90 0.86 -3.74
C ARG A 186 -13.80 -0.31 -3.36
N THR A 187 -14.07 -1.22 -4.29
CA THR A 187 -14.89 -2.41 -4.04
C THR A 187 -14.19 -3.40 -3.12
N SER A 188 -12.90 -3.67 -3.35
CA SER A 188 -12.13 -4.66 -2.60
C SER A 188 -11.45 -4.07 -1.35
N CYS A 189 -11.16 -2.76 -1.37
CA CYS A 189 -10.51 -2.02 -0.29
C CYS A 189 -11.31 -0.76 0.03
N PRO A 190 -12.46 -0.86 0.73
CA PRO A 190 -13.37 0.27 0.96
C PRO A 190 -12.82 1.31 1.95
N GLY A 191 -11.93 0.94 2.86
CA GLY A 191 -11.39 1.85 3.87
C GLY A 191 -10.42 2.88 3.30
N VAL A 192 -10.22 3.99 4.02
CA VAL A 192 -9.29 5.07 3.68
C VAL A 192 -8.16 5.11 4.70
N HIS A 193 -6.92 5.29 4.23
CA HIS A 193 -5.76 5.40 5.11
C HIS A 193 -5.61 6.85 5.61
N LEU A 194 -5.72 7.05 6.91
CA LEU A 194 -5.78 8.37 7.56
C LEU A 194 -4.57 9.28 7.29
N ALA A 195 -3.37 8.71 7.15
CA ALA A 195 -2.16 9.50 6.94
C ALA A 195 -2.02 10.06 5.51
N GLN A 196 -2.97 9.77 4.64
CA GLN A 196 -2.97 10.19 3.23
C GLN A 196 -4.31 10.83 2.85
N LEU A 197 -4.83 11.66 3.75
CA LEU A 197 -5.98 12.52 3.48
C LEU A 197 -5.51 13.80 2.77
N HIS A 198 -6.36 14.33 1.90
CA HIS A 198 -6.01 15.41 0.98
C HIS A 198 -6.92 16.61 1.15
N ASP A 199 -6.61 17.48 2.11
CA ASP A 199 -7.39 18.69 2.43
C ASP A 199 -7.50 19.69 1.26
N HIS A 200 -6.60 19.59 0.29
CA HIS A 200 -6.56 20.42 -0.91
C HIS A 200 -7.30 19.82 -2.13
N LEU A 201 -7.81 18.59 -2.00
CA LEU A 201 -8.57 17.94 -3.07
C LEU A 201 -10.09 18.00 -2.82
N PRO A 202 -10.91 18.06 -3.88
CA PRO A 202 -12.38 18.18 -3.74
C PRO A 202 -13.03 17.02 -2.97
N GLY A 203 -12.40 15.83 -2.95
CA GLY A 203 -12.90 14.63 -2.28
C GLY A 203 -12.67 14.57 -0.77
N HIS A 204 -11.94 15.51 -0.18
CA HIS A 204 -11.48 15.45 1.21
C HIS A 204 -12.59 15.18 2.25
N GLN A 205 -13.73 15.82 2.13
CA GLN A 205 -14.84 15.59 3.07
C GLN A 205 -15.40 14.17 2.98
N GLY A 206 -15.42 13.57 1.78
CA GLY A 206 -15.77 12.17 1.57
C GLY A 206 -14.73 11.22 2.21
N GLU A 207 -13.45 11.53 2.05
CA GLU A 207 -12.36 10.78 2.67
C GLU A 207 -12.45 10.79 4.21
N LEU A 208 -12.76 11.94 4.83
CA LEU A 208 -12.96 12.03 6.28
C LEU A 208 -14.13 11.16 6.76
N ILE A 209 -15.24 11.17 6.03
CA ILE A 209 -16.39 10.32 6.35
C ILE A 209 -16.01 8.83 6.25
N GLU A 210 -15.34 8.41 5.17
CA GLU A 210 -14.90 7.02 4.98
C GLU A 210 -13.81 6.60 5.99
N ALA A 211 -12.96 7.54 6.43
CA ALA A 211 -11.86 7.26 7.35
C ALA A 211 -12.31 7.08 8.80
N PHE A 212 -13.31 7.86 9.23
CA PHE A 212 -13.69 7.95 10.64
C PHE A 212 -15.11 7.44 10.93
N GLU A 213 -16.00 7.40 9.92
CA GLU A 213 -17.40 6.98 10.05
C GLU A 213 -18.07 7.58 11.31
N GLU A 214 -18.52 6.74 12.25
CA GLU A 214 -19.20 7.13 13.49
C GLU A 214 -18.34 7.98 14.44
N TRP A 215 -17.02 7.95 14.32
CA TRP A 215 -16.11 8.75 15.14
C TRP A 215 -15.97 10.22 14.69
N LEU A 216 -16.34 10.54 13.44
CA LEU A 216 -16.11 11.87 12.88
C LEU A 216 -16.80 13.00 13.68
N PRO A 217 -18.05 12.87 14.13
CA PRO A 217 -18.70 13.89 14.98
C PRO A 217 -17.97 14.11 16.30
N GLU A 218 -17.54 13.04 16.98
CA GLU A 218 -16.83 13.12 18.26
C GLU A 218 -15.45 13.75 18.08
N LEU A 219 -14.72 13.40 17.03
CA LEU A 219 -13.43 14.01 16.70
C LEU A 219 -13.56 15.50 16.40
N ARG A 220 -14.62 15.92 15.71
CA ARG A 220 -14.91 17.35 15.46
C ARG A 220 -15.23 18.11 16.75
N GLN A 221 -15.97 17.51 17.66
CA GLN A 221 -16.22 18.08 18.98
C GLN A 221 -14.91 18.22 19.76
N LEU A 222 -14.13 17.15 19.88
CA LEU A 222 -12.84 17.15 20.56
C LEU A 222 -11.89 18.21 19.97
N LYS A 223 -11.83 18.31 18.64
CA LYS A 223 -11.06 19.36 17.97
C LYS A 223 -11.52 20.76 18.36
N SER A 224 -12.83 21.02 18.39
CA SER A 224 -13.35 22.34 18.76
C SER A 224 -13.02 22.75 20.21
N GLU A 225 -12.94 21.77 21.12
CA GLU A 225 -12.58 21.95 22.51
C GLU A 225 -11.07 22.19 22.70
N LEU A 226 -10.22 21.39 22.02
CA LEU A 226 -8.76 21.42 22.19
C LEU A 226 -8.05 22.41 21.27
N ASP A 227 -8.64 22.75 20.13
CA ASP A 227 -8.12 23.71 19.16
C ASP A 227 -9.12 24.81 18.81
N PRO A 228 -9.60 25.60 19.83
CA PRO A 228 -10.61 26.64 19.60
C PRO A 228 -10.11 27.78 18.70
N LYS A 229 -8.79 27.85 18.43
CA LYS A 229 -8.18 28.86 17.55
C LYS A 229 -7.91 28.33 16.13
N GLY A 230 -8.26 27.07 15.83
CA GLY A 230 -8.10 26.49 14.51
C GLY A 230 -6.64 26.45 14.02
N ARG A 231 -5.70 26.10 14.90
CA ARG A 231 -4.27 26.01 14.56
C ARG A 231 -3.90 24.73 13.84
N LEU A 232 -4.69 23.67 14.03
CA LEU A 232 -4.56 22.40 13.34
C LEU A 232 -5.45 22.37 12.09
N PRO A 233 -5.13 21.56 11.06
CA PRO A 233 -5.97 21.40 9.88
C PRO A 233 -7.43 21.08 10.26
N PRO A 234 -8.41 21.44 9.42
CA PRO A 234 -9.81 21.10 9.66
C PRO A 234 -10.05 19.57 9.61
N LEU A 235 -11.09 19.11 10.30
CA LEU A 235 -11.65 17.77 10.22
C LEU A 235 -12.97 17.78 9.45
#